data_e4061849abeea4c48325d8367481a1ee
#
_entry.id   e4061849abeea4c48325d8367481a1ee
#
_cell.length_a   1.000
_cell.length_b   1.000
_cell.length_c   1.000
_cell.angle_alpha   90.00
_cell.angle_beta   90.00
_cell.angle_gamma   90.00
#
_symmetry.space_group_name_H-M   'P 1'
#
loop_
_entity.id
_entity.type
_entity.pdbx_description
1 polymer ?
#
loop_
_entity_poly.entity_id
_entity_poly.type
_entity_poly.pdbx_seq_one_letter_code
_entity_poly.pdbx_strand_id
1 'polypeptide(L)'
;YISTGTIPNKDLKPSKTNSFEIGVDLKFLNNRIGLDFTYYKQNSNNQIMNVATSVTSGYSTKLINAGEIENSGVEIALNTTPVQTKDFSWDFNFNFSKNSNKVKSLSTGIESLELAAARWLGVKVLAVPGEEYGVIMGQDFLRNEQGDVIINADSGLPEITSDMKKLGKATWDWTGGLTTTFRYKQFTLSAIFDIKVGADIYSMTARGL
;
A
#
# COMPACT_ATOMS: atom_id res chain seq x y z
N TYR A 1 -35.57 18.94 -1.28
CA TYR A 1 -34.18 18.53 -0.91
C TYR A 1 -33.71 17.52 -1.94
N ILE A 2 -32.79 17.92 -2.83
CA ILE A 2 -32.09 16.98 -3.70
C ILE A 2 -31.08 16.27 -2.83
N SER A 3 -31.30 14.99 -2.61
CA SER A 3 -30.29 14.17 -1.94
C SER A 3 -29.06 14.10 -2.87
N THR A 4 -27.93 14.65 -2.42
CA THR A 4 -26.63 14.52 -3.08
C THR A 4 -26.14 13.08 -2.91
N GLY A 5 -26.84 12.14 -3.53
CA GLY A 5 -26.55 10.72 -3.48
C GLY A 5 -25.60 10.28 -4.59
N THR A 6 -25.43 8.99 -4.70
CA THR A 6 -24.66 8.35 -5.76
C THR A 6 -25.53 8.06 -6.97
N ILE A 7 -25.06 8.38 -8.18
CA ILE A 7 -25.71 7.96 -9.43
C ILE A 7 -25.56 6.44 -9.54
N PRO A 8 -26.68 5.67 -9.60
CA PRO A 8 -26.62 4.25 -9.87
C PRO A 8 -26.18 4.01 -11.32
N ASN A 9 -25.39 2.97 -11.54
CA ASN A 9 -25.01 2.54 -12.87
C ASN A 9 -25.81 1.29 -13.25
N LYS A 10 -26.64 1.38 -14.30
CA LYS A 10 -27.47 0.27 -14.78
C LYS A 10 -26.64 -0.83 -15.48
N ASP A 11 -25.47 -0.47 -15.98
CA ASP A 11 -24.56 -1.37 -16.70
C ASP A 11 -23.42 -1.90 -15.79
N LEU A 12 -23.65 -1.88 -14.48
CA LEU A 12 -22.66 -2.31 -13.51
C LEU A 12 -22.41 -3.82 -13.66
N LYS A 13 -21.15 -4.16 -13.90
CA LYS A 13 -20.70 -5.56 -13.98
C LYS A 13 -20.21 -6.02 -12.60
N PRO A 14 -20.42 -7.29 -12.24
CA PRO A 14 -19.85 -7.82 -11.01
C PRO A 14 -18.33 -7.79 -11.06
N SER A 15 -17.72 -7.48 -9.93
CA SER A 15 -16.28 -7.61 -9.75
C SER A 15 -15.89 -9.09 -9.82
N LYS A 16 -14.81 -9.39 -10.54
CA LYS A 16 -14.29 -10.75 -10.69
C LYS A 16 -12.82 -10.77 -10.32
N THR A 17 -12.46 -11.67 -9.42
CA THR A 17 -11.07 -11.92 -9.03
C THR A 17 -10.65 -13.31 -9.44
N ASN A 18 -9.53 -13.39 -10.16
CA ASN A 18 -8.84 -14.64 -10.46
C ASN A 18 -7.55 -14.66 -9.64
N SER A 19 -7.32 -15.74 -8.90
CA SER A 19 -6.11 -15.91 -8.10
C SER A 19 -5.40 -17.22 -8.44
N PHE A 20 -4.09 -17.17 -8.37
CA PHE A 20 -3.19 -18.31 -8.40
C PHE A 20 -2.32 -18.24 -7.16
N GLU A 21 -2.17 -19.37 -6.50
CA GLU A 21 -1.34 -19.46 -5.30
C GLU A 21 -0.59 -20.80 -5.33
N ILE A 22 0.67 -20.78 -4.94
CA ILE A 22 1.49 -21.95 -4.71
C ILE A 22 2.26 -21.77 -3.41
N GLY A 23 2.22 -22.77 -2.56
CA GLY A 23 2.89 -22.75 -1.26
C GLY A 23 3.56 -24.08 -0.96
N VAL A 24 4.50 -24.02 -0.03
CA VAL A 24 5.19 -25.21 0.51
C VAL A 24 5.36 -25.03 2.02
N ASP A 25 4.96 -26.06 2.78
CA ASP A 25 5.20 -26.17 4.22
C ASP A 25 6.24 -27.29 4.44
N LEU A 26 7.38 -26.93 5.03
CA LEU A 26 8.51 -27.81 5.30
C LEU A 26 8.76 -27.88 6.80
N LYS A 27 8.91 -29.10 7.31
CA LYS A 27 9.23 -29.34 8.72
C LYS A 27 10.48 -30.21 8.84
N PHE A 28 11.42 -29.75 9.66
CA PHE A 28 12.70 -30.39 9.85
C PHE A 28 12.98 -30.66 11.35
N LEU A 29 13.88 -31.56 11.62
CA LEU A 29 14.42 -31.85 12.97
C LEU A 29 13.30 -32.08 14.02
N ASN A 30 12.36 -33.00 13.72
CA ASN A 30 11.21 -33.28 14.59
C ASN A 30 10.39 -32.02 14.91
N ASN A 31 10.06 -31.23 13.87
CA ASN A 31 9.31 -29.97 13.94
C ASN A 31 10.02 -28.82 14.69
N ARG A 32 11.33 -28.92 14.93
CA ARG A 32 12.11 -27.81 15.52
C ARG A 32 12.36 -26.67 14.55
N ILE A 33 12.25 -26.92 13.25
CA ILE A 33 12.29 -25.91 12.19
C ILE A 33 11.09 -26.14 11.29
N GLY A 34 10.22 -25.17 11.19
CA GLY A 34 9.11 -25.09 10.24
C GLY A 34 9.32 -23.90 9.33
N LEU A 35 9.25 -24.11 8.02
CA LEU A 35 9.32 -23.08 6.99
C LEU A 35 8.06 -23.19 6.14
N ASP A 36 7.29 -22.10 6.10
CA ASP A 36 6.20 -21.93 5.19
C ASP A 36 6.59 -20.85 4.16
N PHE A 37 6.39 -21.13 2.91
CA PHE A 37 6.62 -20.21 1.79
C PHE A 37 5.41 -20.23 0.88
N THR A 38 4.86 -19.04 0.58
CA THR A 38 3.75 -18.87 -0.33
C THR A 38 4.06 -17.80 -1.36
N TYR A 39 3.78 -18.08 -2.62
CA TYR A 39 3.72 -17.11 -3.71
C TYR A 39 2.28 -17.02 -4.20
N TYR A 40 1.78 -15.81 -4.39
CA TYR A 40 0.45 -15.58 -4.94
C TYR A 40 0.45 -14.51 -6.04
N LYS A 41 -0.51 -14.65 -6.94
CA LYS A 41 -0.84 -13.64 -7.94
C LYS A 41 -2.36 -13.56 -8.09
N GLN A 42 -2.90 -12.35 -8.00
CA GLN A 42 -4.32 -12.08 -8.04
C GLN A 42 -4.62 -10.94 -9.01
N ASN A 43 -5.57 -11.17 -9.92
CA ASN A 43 -6.10 -10.16 -10.83
C ASN A 43 -7.57 -9.90 -10.51
N SER A 44 -7.90 -8.65 -10.15
CA SER A 44 -9.25 -8.19 -9.87
C SER A 44 -9.72 -7.26 -10.98
N ASN A 45 -10.76 -7.68 -11.69
CA ASN A 45 -11.35 -6.94 -12.80
C ASN A 45 -12.71 -6.35 -12.40
N ASN A 46 -13.13 -5.29 -13.09
CA ASN A 46 -14.41 -4.62 -12.88
C ASN A 46 -14.64 -4.17 -11.42
N GLN A 47 -13.60 -3.73 -10.74
CA GLN A 47 -13.72 -3.20 -9.37
C GLN A 47 -14.79 -2.10 -9.34
N ILE A 48 -15.74 -2.22 -8.41
CA ILE A 48 -16.83 -1.25 -8.28
C ILE A 48 -16.39 -0.15 -7.33
N MET A 49 -16.38 1.09 -7.82
CA MET A 49 -15.93 2.24 -7.04
C MET A 49 -16.83 3.46 -7.25
N ASN A 50 -16.86 4.32 -6.23
CA ASN A 50 -17.49 5.63 -6.33
C ASN A 50 -16.49 6.64 -6.89
N VAL A 51 -16.84 7.29 -7.98
CA VAL A 51 -16.07 8.38 -8.58
C VAL A 51 -16.82 9.68 -8.36
N ALA A 52 -16.08 10.73 -7.96
CA ALA A 52 -16.67 12.07 -7.86
C ALA A 52 -17.24 12.53 -9.20
N THR A 53 -18.41 13.15 -9.17
CA THR A 53 -19.04 13.74 -10.35
C THR A 53 -19.37 15.21 -10.07
N SER A 54 -19.61 15.97 -11.15
CA SER A 54 -20.00 17.37 -10.99
C SER A 54 -21.31 17.47 -10.21
N VAL A 55 -21.31 18.27 -9.16
CA VAL A 55 -22.49 18.53 -8.31
C VAL A 55 -23.63 19.19 -9.09
N THR A 56 -23.37 19.78 -10.27
CA THR A 56 -24.40 20.30 -11.18
C THR A 56 -25.31 19.21 -11.72
N SER A 57 -24.90 17.93 -11.65
CA SER A 57 -25.75 16.78 -11.98
C SER A 57 -26.80 16.45 -10.90
N GLY A 58 -26.74 17.11 -9.74
CA GLY A 58 -27.56 16.80 -8.56
C GLY A 58 -27.01 15.63 -7.71
N TYR A 59 -25.86 15.07 -8.08
CA TYR A 59 -25.20 13.97 -7.39
C TYR A 59 -23.75 14.31 -7.06
N SER A 60 -23.21 13.74 -5.99
CA SER A 60 -21.81 13.94 -5.60
C SER A 60 -20.87 12.87 -6.18
N THR A 61 -21.40 11.67 -6.40
CA THR A 61 -20.61 10.53 -6.87
C THR A 61 -21.38 9.70 -7.90
N LYS A 62 -20.66 8.88 -8.67
CA LYS A 62 -21.20 7.90 -9.60
C LYS A 62 -20.54 6.55 -9.37
N LEU A 63 -21.32 5.47 -9.37
CA LEU A 63 -20.83 4.09 -9.33
C LEU A 63 -20.35 3.67 -10.71
N ILE A 64 -19.12 3.19 -10.79
CA ILE A 64 -18.54 2.66 -12.02
C ILE A 64 -17.76 1.36 -11.76
N ASN A 65 -17.51 0.60 -12.82
CA ASN A 65 -16.48 -0.43 -12.81
C ASN A 65 -15.13 0.25 -13.08
N ALA A 66 -14.29 0.36 -12.08
CA ALA A 66 -13.14 1.27 -12.10
C ALA A 66 -11.90 0.72 -12.81
N GLY A 67 -11.84 -0.57 -13.15
CA GLY A 67 -10.69 -1.09 -13.89
C GLY A 67 -10.15 -2.41 -13.37
N GLU A 68 -8.87 -2.65 -13.62
CA GLU A 68 -8.14 -3.87 -13.29
C GLU A 68 -6.98 -3.56 -12.35
N ILE A 69 -6.89 -4.33 -11.25
CA ILE A 69 -5.80 -4.26 -10.28
C ILE A 69 -5.15 -5.65 -10.16
N GLU A 70 -3.83 -5.68 -10.29
CA GLU A 70 -3.03 -6.87 -10.08
C GLU A 70 -2.30 -6.78 -8.74
N ASN A 71 -2.40 -7.84 -7.94
CA ASN A 71 -1.60 -8.05 -6.74
C ASN A 71 -0.74 -9.30 -6.95
N SER A 72 0.53 -9.23 -6.57
CA SER A 72 1.39 -10.41 -6.51
C SER A 72 2.34 -10.28 -5.33
N GLY A 73 2.64 -11.40 -4.69
CA GLY A 73 3.47 -11.31 -3.51
C GLY A 73 4.07 -12.63 -3.09
N VAL A 74 4.96 -12.51 -2.11
CA VAL A 74 5.58 -13.63 -1.41
C VAL A 74 5.37 -13.47 0.09
N GLU A 75 5.08 -14.58 0.75
CA GLU A 75 4.98 -14.67 2.19
C GLU A 75 5.89 -15.79 2.68
N ILE A 76 6.58 -15.53 3.78
CA ILE A 76 7.50 -16.49 4.41
C ILE A 76 7.18 -16.50 5.90
N ALA A 77 6.99 -17.68 6.47
CA ALA A 77 6.93 -17.87 7.92
C ALA A 77 8.00 -18.91 8.34
N LEU A 78 8.87 -18.50 9.24
CA LEU A 78 9.88 -19.35 9.85
C LEU A 78 9.56 -19.51 11.33
N ASN A 79 9.32 -20.74 11.75
CA ASN A 79 9.11 -21.09 13.14
C ASN A 79 10.24 -22.02 13.56
N THR A 80 10.96 -21.67 14.61
CA THR A 80 12.09 -22.51 15.04
C THR A 80 12.27 -22.48 16.56
N THR A 81 12.71 -23.64 17.09
CA THR A 81 13.18 -23.79 18.47
C THR A 81 14.66 -24.17 18.42
N PRO A 82 15.58 -23.17 18.24
CA PRO A 82 17.00 -23.43 18.07
C PRO A 82 17.61 -24.18 19.25
N VAL A 83 17.17 -23.85 20.45
CA VAL A 83 17.65 -24.48 21.68
C VAL A 83 16.47 -25.02 22.49
N GLN A 84 16.56 -26.28 22.88
CA GLN A 84 15.61 -26.93 23.78
C GLN A 84 16.35 -27.91 24.67
N THR A 85 16.35 -27.62 25.95
CA THR A 85 16.91 -28.46 27.01
C THR A 85 15.85 -28.72 28.08
N LYS A 86 16.20 -29.44 29.17
CA LYS A 86 15.29 -29.70 30.27
C LYS A 86 14.83 -28.41 30.98
N ASP A 87 15.74 -27.44 31.13
CA ASP A 87 15.51 -26.23 31.92
C ASP A 87 15.42 -24.95 31.05
N PHE A 88 15.80 -25.04 29.79
CA PHE A 88 15.84 -23.87 28.89
C PHE A 88 15.29 -24.18 27.50
N SER A 89 14.43 -23.30 26.97
CA SER A 89 14.04 -23.29 25.57
C SER A 89 14.08 -21.88 25.00
N TRP A 90 14.41 -21.80 23.71
CA TRP A 90 14.36 -20.60 22.93
C TRP A 90 13.52 -20.85 21.69
N ASP A 91 12.38 -20.13 21.58
CA ASP A 91 11.52 -20.13 20.42
C ASP A 91 11.74 -18.83 19.64
N PHE A 92 11.85 -18.95 18.34
CA PHE A 92 12.05 -17.85 17.41
C PHE A 92 11.07 -18.02 16.25
N ASN A 93 10.22 -17.01 16.04
CA ASN A 93 9.25 -16.98 14.96
C ASN A 93 9.48 -15.71 14.15
N PHE A 94 9.63 -15.85 12.84
CA PHE A 94 9.80 -14.74 11.90
C PHE A 94 8.77 -14.88 10.79
N ASN A 95 8.11 -13.79 10.45
CA ASN A 95 7.28 -13.68 9.26
C ASN A 95 7.74 -12.53 8.39
N PHE A 96 7.56 -12.69 7.09
CA PHE A 96 7.88 -11.71 6.08
C PHE A 96 6.79 -11.74 5.02
N SER A 97 6.33 -10.56 4.59
CA SER A 97 5.39 -10.41 3.49
C SER A 97 5.81 -9.26 2.59
N LYS A 98 5.87 -9.51 1.31
CA LYS A 98 6.06 -8.51 0.27
C LYS A 98 4.93 -8.61 -0.73
N ASN A 99 4.14 -7.54 -0.86
CA ASN A 99 3.09 -7.43 -1.86
C ASN A 99 3.45 -6.34 -2.88
N SER A 100 3.34 -6.66 -4.16
CA SER A 100 3.37 -5.71 -5.26
C SER A 100 1.96 -5.55 -5.78
N ASN A 101 1.46 -4.34 -5.75
CA ASN A 101 0.11 -3.96 -6.14
C ASN A 101 0.21 -2.99 -7.33
N LYS A 102 -0.45 -3.29 -8.43
CA LYS A 102 -0.37 -2.47 -9.64
C LYS A 102 -1.74 -2.23 -10.25
N VAL A 103 -2.03 -0.97 -10.55
CA VAL A 103 -3.17 -0.59 -11.38
C VAL A 103 -2.85 -0.89 -12.83
N LYS A 104 -3.51 -1.89 -13.42
CA LYS A 104 -3.29 -2.27 -14.84
C LYS A 104 -4.02 -1.34 -15.79
N SER A 105 -5.27 -1.03 -15.45
CA SER A 105 -6.12 -0.12 -16.22
C SER A 105 -7.19 0.49 -15.35
N LEU A 106 -7.70 1.65 -15.78
CA LEU A 106 -8.93 2.23 -15.27
C LEU A 106 -10.01 2.23 -16.37
N SER A 107 -11.23 2.56 -16.00
CA SER A 107 -12.33 2.70 -16.96
C SER A 107 -12.01 3.76 -18.03
N THR A 108 -12.51 3.55 -19.24
CA THR A 108 -12.33 4.48 -20.36
C THR A 108 -12.67 5.92 -19.97
N GLY A 109 -11.74 6.84 -20.26
CA GLY A 109 -11.87 8.26 -19.94
C GLY A 109 -11.49 8.64 -18.51
N ILE A 110 -10.94 7.70 -17.71
CA ILE A 110 -10.41 7.96 -16.36
C ILE A 110 -8.90 7.74 -16.39
N GLU A 111 -8.15 8.83 -16.26
CA GLU A 111 -6.68 8.81 -16.23
C GLU A 111 -6.14 8.52 -14.84
N SER A 112 -6.86 8.91 -13.80
CA SER A 112 -6.52 8.62 -12.41
C SER A 112 -7.78 8.61 -11.55
N LEU A 113 -7.72 7.88 -10.42
CA LEU A 113 -8.80 7.83 -9.45
C LEU A 113 -8.28 8.30 -8.10
N GLU A 114 -8.94 9.33 -7.55
CA GLU A 114 -8.62 9.84 -6.23
C GLU A 114 -9.12 8.86 -5.16
N LEU A 115 -8.20 8.37 -4.34
CA LEU A 115 -8.47 7.47 -3.20
C LEU A 115 -8.59 8.26 -1.90
N ALA A 116 -7.75 9.28 -1.75
CA ALA A 116 -7.75 10.21 -0.64
C ALA A 116 -7.09 11.52 -1.03
N ALA A 117 -7.42 12.60 -0.34
CA ALA A 117 -6.78 13.89 -0.51
C ALA A 117 -6.46 14.53 0.84
N ALA A 118 -5.30 15.17 0.94
CA ALA A 118 -4.97 16.02 2.07
C ALA A 118 -5.75 17.33 1.95
N ARG A 119 -6.46 17.72 3.01
CA ARG A 119 -7.24 18.96 3.01
C ARG A 119 -6.36 20.17 2.68
N TRP A 120 -6.79 20.97 1.70
CA TRP A 120 -6.22 22.27 1.31
C TRP A 120 -4.77 22.26 0.80
N LEU A 121 -4.18 21.10 0.50
CA LEU A 121 -2.73 21.03 0.31
C LEU A 121 -2.30 20.54 -1.08
N GLY A 122 -3.25 20.23 -1.96
CA GLY A 122 -2.92 19.76 -3.31
C GLY A 122 -2.22 18.40 -3.37
N VAL A 123 -2.08 17.69 -2.23
CA VAL A 123 -1.52 16.34 -2.16
C VAL A 123 -2.65 15.33 -2.15
N LYS A 124 -2.56 14.33 -3.00
CA LYS A 124 -3.57 13.30 -3.21
C LYS A 124 -2.93 11.92 -3.22
N VAL A 125 -3.69 10.94 -2.77
CA VAL A 125 -3.39 9.51 -2.97
C VAL A 125 -4.24 9.05 -4.14
N LEU A 126 -3.59 8.58 -5.20
CA LEU A 126 -4.24 8.23 -6.46
C LEU A 126 -4.01 6.77 -6.82
N ALA A 127 -4.97 6.21 -7.56
CA ALA A 127 -4.76 5.05 -8.41
C ALA A 127 -4.51 5.54 -9.84
N VAL A 128 -3.33 5.23 -10.40
CA VAL A 128 -2.90 5.65 -11.74
C VAL A 128 -2.49 4.42 -12.54
N PRO A 129 -2.97 4.24 -13.78
CA PRO A 129 -2.58 3.11 -14.61
C PRO A 129 -1.06 3.02 -14.77
N GLY A 130 -0.51 1.82 -14.58
CA GLY A 130 0.92 1.57 -14.63
C GLY A 130 1.66 1.76 -13.31
N GLU A 131 1.07 2.46 -12.33
CA GLU A 131 1.62 2.72 -11.02
C GLU A 131 1.06 1.76 -9.94
N GLU A 132 1.63 1.86 -8.75
CA GLU A 132 1.08 1.18 -7.56
C GLU A 132 -0.27 1.81 -7.15
N TYR A 133 -1.16 1.00 -6.60
CA TYR A 133 -2.43 1.48 -6.03
C TYR A 133 -2.16 2.25 -4.74
N GLY A 134 -2.27 3.57 -4.81
CA GLY A 134 -2.01 4.44 -3.66
C GLY A 134 -0.72 5.25 -3.79
N VAL A 135 -0.37 5.69 -5.00
CA VAL A 135 0.72 6.66 -5.20
C VAL A 135 0.33 8.02 -4.60
N ILE A 136 1.28 8.64 -3.92
CA ILE A 136 1.15 9.99 -3.38
C ILE A 136 1.59 10.95 -4.47
N MET A 137 0.66 11.79 -4.90
CA MET A 137 0.87 12.79 -5.96
C MET A 137 0.68 14.20 -5.41
N GLY A 138 1.52 15.10 -5.85
CA GLY A 138 1.45 16.51 -5.46
C GLY A 138 2.39 17.35 -6.31
N GLN A 139 2.40 18.67 -6.06
CA GLN A 139 3.40 19.54 -6.63
C GLN A 139 4.73 19.34 -5.93
N ASP A 140 5.82 19.36 -6.70
CA ASP A 140 7.20 19.30 -6.23
C ASP A 140 7.90 20.62 -6.52
N PHE A 141 9.04 20.86 -5.93
CA PHE A 141 9.89 22.01 -6.27
C PHE A 141 10.46 21.86 -7.67
N LEU A 142 10.43 22.95 -8.43
CA LEU A 142 11.17 23.00 -9.70
C LEU A 142 12.67 22.94 -9.43
N ARG A 143 13.37 22.12 -10.22
CA ARG A 143 14.82 21.92 -10.10
C ARG A 143 15.50 22.17 -11.43
N ASN A 144 16.71 22.71 -11.35
CA ASN A 144 17.59 22.86 -12.50
C ASN A 144 18.21 21.51 -12.91
N GLU A 145 19.02 21.49 -13.96
CA GLU A 145 19.68 20.30 -14.47
C GLU A 145 20.67 19.67 -13.44
N GLN A 146 21.17 20.46 -12.52
CA GLN A 146 22.06 20.04 -11.42
C GLN A 146 21.28 19.46 -10.23
N GLY A 147 19.96 19.60 -10.21
CA GLY A 147 19.08 19.13 -9.14
C GLY A 147 18.79 20.16 -8.04
N ASP A 148 19.31 21.40 -8.16
CA ASP A 148 19.07 22.46 -7.21
C ASP A 148 17.67 23.05 -7.37
N VAL A 149 17.05 23.45 -6.26
CA VAL A 149 15.73 24.07 -6.25
C VAL A 149 15.82 25.47 -6.86
N ILE A 150 14.94 25.76 -7.82
CA ILE A 150 14.83 27.07 -8.47
C ILE A 150 14.10 28.01 -7.52
N ILE A 151 14.73 29.14 -7.24
CA ILE A 151 14.16 30.22 -6.42
C ILE A 151 13.69 31.35 -7.34
N ASN A 152 12.45 31.77 -7.18
CA ASN A 152 11.90 32.92 -7.89
C ASN A 152 12.62 34.20 -7.43
N ALA A 153 13.18 34.94 -8.37
CA ALA A 153 14.02 36.12 -8.06
C ALA A 153 13.24 37.28 -7.44
N ASP A 154 11.94 37.39 -7.73
CA ASP A 154 11.11 38.50 -7.25
C ASP A 154 10.54 38.24 -5.86
N SER A 155 10.14 37.01 -5.59
CA SER A 155 9.51 36.62 -4.32
C SER A 155 10.49 36.02 -3.29
N GLY A 156 11.65 35.50 -3.73
CA GLY A 156 12.58 34.76 -2.90
C GLY A 156 12.08 33.37 -2.49
N LEU A 157 10.96 32.90 -3.04
CA LEU A 157 10.34 31.62 -2.72
C LEU A 157 10.72 30.53 -3.74
N PRO A 158 10.76 29.26 -3.33
CA PRO A 158 10.92 28.15 -4.27
C PRO A 158 9.79 28.11 -5.29
N GLU A 159 10.15 27.89 -6.56
CA GLU A 159 9.18 27.60 -7.61
C GLU A 159 8.69 26.16 -7.50
N ILE A 160 7.42 25.95 -7.84
CA ILE A 160 6.77 24.65 -7.81
C ILE A 160 6.35 24.20 -9.20
N THR A 161 6.24 22.88 -9.40
CA THR A 161 5.79 22.32 -10.68
C THR A 161 4.34 22.67 -10.95
N SER A 162 4.01 22.92 -12.22
CA SER A 162 2.62 23.12 -12.68
C SER A 162 1.80 21.84 -12.54
N ASP A 163 2.43 20.70 -12.82
CA ASP A 163 1.80 19.39 -12.84
C ASP A 163 2.10 18.61 -11.56
N MET A 164 1.19 17.73 -11.20
CA MET A 164 1.42 16.79 -10.11
C MET A 164 2.54 15.81 -10.46
N LYS A 165 3.44 15.59 -9.52
CA LYS A 165 4.52 14.61 -9.58
C LYS A 165 4.29 13.51 -8.55
N LYS A 166 4.86 12.35 -8.80
CA LYS A 166 4.91 11.27 -7.81
C LYS A 166 5.87 11.68 -6.70
N LEU A 167 5.33 11.91 -5.51
CA LEU A 167 6.09 12.27 -4.31
C LEU A 167 6.48 11.03 -3.50
N GLY A 168 5.72 9.95 -3.66
CA GLY A 168 5.94 8.72 -2.90
C GLY A 168 4.78 7.73 -3.09
N LYS A 169 4.68 6.79 -2.16
CA LYS A 169 3.64 5.77 -2.14
C LYS A 169 3.15 5.47 -0.73
N ALA A 170 1.86 5.17 -0.59
CA ALA A 170 1.25 4.84 0.68
C ALA A 170 1.40 3.35 1.07
N THR A 171 1.92 2.52 0.17
CA THR A 171 2.09 1.08 0.36
C THR A 171 3.49 0.72 0.84
N TRP A 172 3.58 -0.28 1.71
CA TRP A 172 4.87 -0.79 2.21
C TRP A 172 5.58 -1.59 1.13
N ASP A 173 6.92 -1.49 1.04
CA ASP A 173 7.74 -2.38 0.21
C ASP A 173 7.69 -3.81 0.72
N TRP A 174 7.74 -3.96 2.04
CA TRP A 174 7.56 -5.20 2.74
C TRP A 174 7.21 -4.97 4.21
N THR A 175 6.63 -5.99 4.81
CA THR A 175 6.35 -6.03 6.25
C THR A 175 6.93 -7.29 6.84
N GLY A 176 7.27 -7.26 8.12
CA GLY A 176 7.77 -8.42 8.82
C GLY A 176 7.48 -8.36 10.31
N GLY A 177 7.47 -9.51 10.92
CA GLY A 177 7.31 -9.64 12.35
C GLY A 177 8.34 -10.63 12.91
N LEU A 178 8.85 -10.32 14.07
CA LEU A 178 9.75 -11.18 14.81
C LEU A 178 9.24 -11.36 16.24
N THR A 179 9.03 -12.60 16.63
CA THR A 179 8.73 -12.97 18.02
C THR A 179 9.82 -13.88 18.54
N THR A 180 10.43 -13.49 19.64
CA THR A 180 11.42 -14.33 20.32
C THR A 180 10.99 -14.58 21.76
N THR A 181 11.06 -15.83 22.20
CA THR A 181 10.64 -16.24 23.53
C THR A 181 11.70 -17.14 24.16
N PHE A 182 12.21 -16.72 25.30
CA PHE A 182 13.13 -17.50 26.15
C PHE A 182 12.38 -18.01 27.35
N ARG A 183 12.49 -19.29 27.61
CA ARG A 183 11.97 -19.92 28.87
C ARG A 183 13.12 -20.55 29.61
N TYR A 184 13.25 -20.18 30.86
CA TYR A 184 14.22 -20.75 31.76
C TYR A 184 13.54 -21.14 33.10
N LYS A 185 13.37 -22.42 33.32
CA LYS A 185 12.59 -22.95 34.44
C LYS A 185 11.18 -22.32 34.47
N GLN A 186 10.85 -21.57 35.52
CA GLN A 186 9.56 -20.87 35.67
C GLN A 186 9.52 -19.46 35.06
N PHE A 187 10.65 -18.96 34.54
CA PHE A 187 10.72 -17.63 33.96
C PHE A 187 10.51 -17.69 32.46
N THR A 188 9.73 -16.74 31.94
CA THR A 188 9.52 -16.53 30.50
C THR A 188 9.75 -15.08 30.15
N LEU A 189 10.60 -14.84 29.16
CA LEU A 189 10.83 -13.53 28.54
C LEU A 189 10.46 -13.61 27.07
N SER A 190 9.56 -12.72 26.63
CA SER A 190 9.16 -12.61 25.23
C SER A 190 9.36 -11.19 24.72
N ALA A 191 9.80 -11.06 23.47
CA ALA A 191 9.86 -9.80 22.74
C ALA A 191 9.21 -9.97 21.37
N ILE A 192 8.47 -8.93 20.94
CA ILE A 192 7.79 -8.87 19.64
C ILE A 192 8.24 -7.60 18.94
N PHE A 193 8.62 -7.76 17.68
CA PHE A 193 8.98 -6.65 16.78
C PHE A 193 8.07 -6.65 15.57
N ASP A 194 7.52 -5.49 15.22
CA ASP A 194 6.77 -5.25 14.00
C ASP A 194 7.60 -4.33 13.11
N ILE A 195 7.83 -4.77 11.86
CA ILE A 195 8.73 -4.10 10.91
C ILE A 195 7.92 -3.73 9.67
N LYS A 196 7.98 -2.47 9.29
CA LYS A 196 7.33 -1.94 8.09
C LYS A 196 8.31 -1.03 7.37
N VAL A 197 8.51 -1.26 6.08
CA VAL A 197 9.53 -0.55 5.29
C VAL A 197 8.93 -0.05 3.99
N GLY A 198 9.28 1.18 3.59
CA GLY A 198 9.15 1.71 2.24
C GLY A 198 7.90 2.54 1.97
N ALA A 199 6.96 2.69 2.90
CA ALA A 199 5.86 3.63 2.71
C ALA A 199 6.26 5.06 3.06
N ASP A 200 5.69 6.01 2.32
CA ASP A 200 5.86 7.43 2.55
C ASP A 200 4.65 8.00 3.31
N ILE A 201 4.91 8.96 4.18
CA ILE A 201 3.88 9.65 4.94
C ILE A 201 3.97 11.14 4.65
N TYR A 202 2.87 11.71 4.19
CA TYR A 202 2.77 13.15 4.08
C TYR A 202 2.60 13.79 5.45
N SER A 203 3.56 14.64 5.86
CA SER A 203 3.51 15.38 7.13
C SER A 203 3.10 16.83 6.90
N MET A 204 1.91 17.18 7.34
CA MET A 204 1.40 18.55 7.30
C MET A 204 2.18 19.49 8.26
N THR A 205 2.65 18.95 9.38
CA THR A 205 3.46 19.69 10.35
C THR A 205 4.82 20.08 9.77
N ALA A 206 5.49 19.17 9.06
CA ALA A 206 6.77 19.45 8.43
C ALA A 206 6.68 20.50 7.30
N ARG A 207 5.50 20.65 6.67
CA ARG A 207 5.27 21.68 5.65
C ARG A 207 5.07 23.08 6.26
N GLY A 208 4.52 23.16 7.48
CA GLY A 208 4.15 24.41 8.14
C GLY A 208 5.28 25.03 8.99
N LEU A 209 6.44 24.37 9.03
CA LEU A 209 7.67 24.84 9.67
C LEU A 209 8.61 25.44 8.63
#